data_1f828b56cee8a6fdaa49fe6b8a8439df
#
_entry.id   1f828b56cee8a6fdaa49fe6b8a8439df
#
_cell.length_a   1.000
_cell.length_b   1.000
_cell.length_c   1.000
_cell.angle_alpha   90.00
_cell.angle_beta   90.00
_cell.angle_gamma   90.00
#
_symmetry.space_group_name_H-M   'P 1'
#
loop_
_entity.id
_entity.type
_entity.pdbx_description
1 polymer ?
#
loop_
_entity_poly.entity_id
_entity_poly.type
_entity_poly.pdbx_seq_one_letter_code
_entity_poly.pdbx_strand_id
1 'polypeptide(L)'
;GLIGACASGRLEDLRLVSMILEGKRIANGFQLFVVPASRSIYLQAVEEGIIDKIAQSGAIVLGSSCGPCLGVGHVASAGNSRFISTANSRYIGSSNHSGVEKYIASPATVAMTALRGELTSIIHFEGARYKYKAPRIEPVVLEGYDYRKSNGVWNYGDIDNISSNQIFAEKLMYRLTLEQVEEIKPYLFGGLDPNFACDVKPGDIIIAGENFGCGQLVKHAATGLVAVGVKLVIVKSVNWDFYRMAINHGLRILVDWAVVDAYTSGEQLTIDDENHLLYLNKRAY
;
A
#
# COMPACT_ATOMS: atom_id res chain seq x y z
N GLY A 1 -17.72 6.75 -7.16
CA GLY A 1 -16.81 6.86 -6.01
C GLY A 1 -15.81 5.73 -5.95
N LEU A 2 -14.63 6.01 -5.40
CA LEU A 2 -13.58 5.03 -5.16
C LEU A 2 -13.05 5.16 -3.73
N ILE A 3 -13.09 4.07 -2.96
CA ILE A 3 -12.47 3.96 -1.65
C ILE A 3 -11.37 2.92 -1.72
N GLY A 4 -10.17 3.28 -1.25
CA GLY A 4 -9.08 2.34 -1.06
C GLY A 4 -7.98 2.45 -2.09
N ALA A 5 -7.64 1.34 -2.74
CA ALA A 5 -6.39 1.08 -3.45
C ALA A 5 -5.17 1.07 -2.50
N CYS A 6 -3.97 1.09 -3.05
CA CYS A 6 -2.73 0.81 -2.32
C CYS A 6 -2.46 1.71 -1.09
N ALA A 7 -2.87 2.98 -1.12
CA ALA A 7 -2.55 3.93 -0.05
C ALA A 7 -3.70 4.19 0.94
N SER A 8 -4.93 3.84 0.58
CA SER A 8 -6.14 4.25 1.32
C SER A 8 -7.15 3.11 1.52
N GLY A 9 -6.74 1.86 1.27
CA GLY A 9 -7.55 0.67 1.47
C GLY A 9 -7.13 -0.14 2.69
N ARG A 10 -6.76 0.54 3.78
CA ARG A 10 -6.35 -0.09 5.03
C ARG A 10 -7.54 -0.73 5.72
N LEU A 11 -7.28 -1.67 6.60
CA LEU A 11 -8.35 -2.37 7.32
C LEU A 11 -9.23 -1.41 8.14
N GLU A 12 -8.61 -0.40 8.77
CA GLU A 12 -9.30 0.64 9.53
C GLU A 12 -10.23 1.47 8.66
N ASP A 13 -9.79 1.81 7.44
CA ASP A 13 -10.61 2.54 6.48
C ASP A 13 -11.82 1.70 6.06
N LEU A 14 -11.61 0.41 5.81
CA LEU A 14 -12.68 -0.53 5.44
C LEU A 14 -13.66 -0.77 6.60
N ARG A 15 -13.17 -0.87 7.85
CA ARG A 15 -14.02 -0.95 9.05
C ARG A 15 -14.92 0.28 9.15
N LEU A 16 -14.34 1.48 9.01
CA LEU A 16 -15.10 2.73 9.06
C LEU A 16 -16.16 2.79 7.95
N VAL A 17 -15.79 2.44 6.73
CA VAL A 17 -16.70 2.41 5.58
C VAL A 17 -17.82 1.40 5.81
N SER A 18 -17.52 0.20 6.30
CA SER A 18 -18.54 -0.82 6.58
C SER A 18 -19.55 -0.36 7.62
N MET A 19 -19.10 0.30 8.69
CA MET A 19 -19.98 0.88 9.72
C MET A 19 -20.92 1.96 9.17
N ILE A 20 -20.45 2.78 8.25
CA ILE A 20 -21.25 3.84 7.62
C ILE A 20 -22.31 3.23 6.67
N LEU A 21 -21.93 2.18 5.93
CA LEU A 21 -22.76 1.55 4.91
C LEU A 21 -23.70 0.46 5.45
N GLU A 22 -23.43 -0.08 6.65
CA GLU A 22 -24.18 -1.20 7.24
C GLU A 22 -25.69 -0.90 7.29
N GLY A 23 -26.47 -1.83 6.74
CA GLY A 23 -27.94 -1.72 6.69
C GLY A 23 -28.48 -0.63 5.76
N LYS A 24 -27.63 0.01 4.96
CA LYS A 24 -28.02 1.09 4.04
C LYS A 24 -27.73 0.72 2.60
N ARG A 25 -28.34 1.46 1.66
CA ARG A 25 -28.15 1.30 0.22
C ARG A 25 -27.52 2.54 -0.37
N ILE A 26 -26.59 2.32 -1.29
CA ILE A 26 -26.00 3.39 -2.12
C ILE A 26 -27.08 4.03 -2.97
N ALA A 27 -27.01 5.35 -3.11
CA ALA A 27 -27.98 6.15 -3.87
C ALA A 27 -28.07 5.69 -5.34
N ASN A 28 -29.26 5.74 -5.88
CA ASN A 28 -29.48 5.43 -7.29
C ASN A 28 -28.65 6.35 -8.20
N GLY A 29 -27.99 5.76 -9.19
CA GLY A 29 -27.12 6.49 -10.10
C GLY A 29 -25.71 6.75 -9.57
N PHE A 30 -25.39 6.35 -8.33
CA PHE A 30 -24.04 6.38 -7.77
C PHE A 30 -23.40 4.99 -7.82
N GLN A 31 -22.18 4.90 -8.31
CA GLN A 31 -21.39 3.67 -8.26
C GLN A 31 -20.24 3.85 -7.27
N LEU A 32 -20.13 2.94 -6.31
CA LEU A 32 -19.03 2.91 -5.33
C LEU A 32 -18.16 1.69 -5.57
N PHE A 33 -16.88 1.92 -5.80
CA PHE A 33 -15.86 0.89 -5.87
C PHE A 33 -15.04 0.91 -4.58
N VAL A 34 -14.78 -0.27 -4.03
CA VAL A 34 -13.95 -0.45 -2.83
C VAL A 34 -12.82 -1.41 -3.13
N VAL A 35 -11.59 -0.99 -2.85
CA VAL A 35 -10.36 -1.71 -3.21
C VAL A 35 -9.48 -1.86 -1.97
N PRO A 36 -9.41 -3.04 -1.34
CA PRO A 36 -8.48 -3.31 -0.25
C PRO A 36 -7.03 -3.12 -0.70
N ALA A 37 -6.15 -2.64 0.19
CA ALA A 37 -4.77 -2.31 -0.17
C ALA A 37 -3.92 -3.56 -0.49
N SER A 38 -4.21 -4.69 0.14
CA SER A 38 -3.51 -5.95 -0.10
C SER A 38 -4.44 -7.15 0.03
N ARG A 39 -3.97 -8.32 -0.43
CA ARG A 39 -4.70 -9.58 -0.24
C ARG A 39 -4.89 -9.92 1.24
N SER A 40 -3.89 -9.65 2.07
CA SER A 40 -3.97 -9.90 3.52
C SER A 40 -5.10 -9.07 4.14
N ILE A 41 -5.15 -7.77 3.85
CA ILE A 41 -6.23 -6.89 4.30
C ILE A 41 -7.59 -7.35 3.77
N TYR A 42 -7.66 -7.80 2.51
CA TYR A 42 -8.89 -8.36 1.95
C TYR A 42 -9.38 -9.56 2.77
N LEU A 43 -8.49 -10.51 3.08
CA LEU A 43 -8.84 -11.71 3.84
C LEU A 43 -9.28 -11.37 5.28
N GLN A 44 -8.56 -10.48 5.96
CA GLN A 44 -8.96 -10.00 7.28
C GLN A 44 -10.34 -9.31 7.24
N ALA A 45 -10.59 -8.50 6.23
CA ALA A 45 -11.88 -7.84 6.05
C ALA A 45 -13.02 -8.85 5.74
N VAL A 46 -12.72 -9.98 5.09
CA VAL A 46 -13.66 -11.09 4.93
C VAL A 46 -13.95 -11.75 6.27
N GLU A 47 -12.93 -12.09 7.05
CA GLU A 47 -13.06 -12.72 8.36
C GLU A 47 -13.87 -11.86 9.34
N GLU A 48 -13.72 -10.54 9.28
CA GLU A 48 -14.49 -9.59 10.10
C GLU A 48 -15.90 -9.30 9.55
N GLY A 49 -16.30 -9.90 8.42
CA GLY A 49 -17.60 -9.64 7.78
C GLY A 49 -17.73 -8.25 7.15
N ILE A 50 -16.63 -7.51 7.02
CA ILE A 50 -16.58 -6.15 6.47
C ILE A 50 -16.96 -6.15 4.99
N ILE A 51 -16.38 -7.08 4.23
CA ILE A 51 -16.62 -7.19 2.78
C ILE A 51 -18.09 -7.46 2.48
N ASP A 52 -18.72 -8.34 3.27
CA ASP A 52 -20.14 -8.65 3.13
C ASP A 52 -21.03 -7.42 3.37
N LYS A 53 -20.82 -6.68 4.46
CA LYS A 53 -21.54 -5.44 4.77
C LYS A 53 -21.41 -4.39 3.66
N ILE A 54 -20.20 -4.21 3.15
CA ILE A 54 -19.92 -3.27 2.06
C ILE A 54 -20.64 -3.72 0.77
N ALA A 55 -20.57 -5.00 0.42
CA ALA A 55 -21.23 -5.53 -0.78
C ALA A 55 -22.76 -5.45 -0.67
N GLN A 56 -23.34 -5.73 0.49
CA GLN A 56 -24.79 -5.63 0.74
C GLN A 56 -25.31 -4.20 0.53
N SER A 57 -24.50 -3.17 0.73
CA SER A 57 -24.89 -1.78 0.45
C SER A 57 -25.05 -1.48 -1.07
N GLY A 58 -24.57 -2.37 -1.94
CA GLY A 58 -24.52 -2.18 -3.39
C GLY A 58 -23.15 -1.69 -3.90
N ALA A 59 -22.13 -1.60 -3.04
CA ALA A 59 -20.78 -1.29 -3.46
C ALA A 59 -20.14 -2.47 -4.20
N ILE A 60 -19.27 -2.16 -5.15
CA ILE A 60 -18.49 -3.14 -5.91
C ILE A 60 -17.14 -3.29 -5.25
N VAL A 61 -16.88 -4.45 -4.64
CA VAL A 61 -15.57 -4.75 -4.05
C VAL A 61 -14.68 -5.38 -5.10
N LEU A 62 -13.53 -4.77 -5.33
CA LEU A 62 -12.54 -5.22 -6.30
C LEU A 62 -11.34 -5.86 -5.59
N GLY A 63 -10.59 -6.68 -6.32
CA GLY A 63 -9.29 -7.15 -5.87
C GLY A 63 -8.26 -6.02 -5.75
N SER A 64 -7.27 -6.21 -4.89
CA SER A 64 -6.19 -5.23 -4.67
C SER A 64 -5.44 -4.95 -5.96
N SER A 65 -5.57 -3.73 -6.50
CA SER A 65 -4.94 -3.33 -7.76
C SER A 65 -4.87 -1.80 -7.92
N CYS A 66 -3.96 -1.33 -8.79
CA CYS A 66 -3.86 0.09 -9.18
C CYS A 66 -4.83 0.50 -10.29
N GLY A 67 -5.43 -0.44 -11.02
CA GLY A 67 -6.30 -0.15 -12.16
C GLY A 67 -7.38 0.90 -11.87
N PRO A 68 -8.12 0.77 -10.77
CA PRO A 68 -9.15 1.75 -10.40
C PRO A 68 -8.62 3.19 -10.22
N CYS A 69 -7.44 3.35 -9.63
CA CYS A 69 -6.82 4.67 -9.43
C CYS A 69 -6.35 5.30 -10.74
N LEU A 70 -5.98 4.47 -11.70
CA LEU A 70 -5.55 4.91 -13.02
C LEU A 70 -6.73 5.19 -13.96
N GLY A 71 -7.97 4.94 -13.51
CA GLY A 71 -9.16 5.09 -14.34
C GLY A 71 -9.24 4.06 -15.47
N VAL A 72 -8.62 2.88 -15.28
CA VAL A 72 -8.67 1.77 -16.23
C VAL A 72 -9.56 0.64 -15.73
N GLY A 73 -10.10 -0.15 -16.65
CA GLY A 73 -11.00 -1.25 -16.33
C GLY A 73 -12.40 -0.75 -15.93
N HIS A 74 -12.93 -1.31 -14.85
CA HIS A 74 -14.33 -1.09 -14.43
C HIS A 74 -14.63 0.35 -13.91
N VAL A 75 -13.60 1.14 -13.63
CA VAL A 75 -13.74 2.49 -13.04
C VAL A 75 -13.50 3.59 -14.07
N ALA A 76 -13.57 3.27 -15.35
CA ALA A 76 -13.48 4.26 -16.41
C ALA A 76 -14.69 5.20 -16.36
N SER A 77 -14.45 6.47 -16.05
CA SER A 77 -15.50 7.50 -16.03
C SER A 77 -15.79 7.98 -17.45
N ALA A 78 -17.06 8.05 -17.81
CA ALA A 78 -17.47 8.70 -19.04
C ALA A 78 -17.36 10.23 -18.93
N GLY A 79 -17.17 10.93 -20.05
CA GLY A 79 -17.17 12.40 -20.06
C GLY A 79 -18.42 12.98 -19.38
N ASN A 80 -18.28 14.15 -18.74
CA ASN A 80 -19.30 14.82 -17.92
C ASN A 80 -19.73 14.07 -16.63
N SER A 81 -18.94 13.15 -16.14
CA SER A 81 -19.17 12.51 -14.84
C SER A 81 -18.42 13.22 -13.70
N ARG A 82 -18.87 12.99 -12.46
CA ARG A 82 -18.18 13.41 -11.24
C ARG A 82 -17.55 12.20 -10.58
N PHE A 83 -16.36 12.38 -10.09
CA PHE A 83 -15.59 11.32 -9.45
C PHE A 83 -15.06 11.77 -8.10
N ILE A 84 -15.34 11.03 -7.02
CA ILE A 84 -14.81 11.27 -5.68
C ILE A 84 -13.98 10.06 -5.23
N SER A 85 -12.81 10.29 -4.66
CA SER A 85 -11.88 9.22 -4.32
C SER A 85 -11.09 9.51 -3.06
N THR A 86 -10.72 8.44 -2.36
CA THR A 86 -9.72 8.47 -1.29
C THR A 86 -8.29 8.38 -1.82
N ALA A 87 -8.11 8.00 -3.07
CA ALA A 87 -6.78 7.86 -3.66
C ALA A 87 -6.15 9.23 -3.89
N ASN A 88 -4.99 9.42 -3.30
CA ASN A 88 -4.17 10.63 -3.46
C ASN A 88 -3.40 10.59 -4.78
N SER A 89 -4.11 10.45 -5.90
CA SER A 89 -3.49 10.31 -7.21
C SER A 89 -3.76 11.48 -8.12
N ARG A 90 -2.70 12.08 -8.64
CA ARG A 90 -2.76 12.95 -9.82
C ARG A 90 -3.29 12.20 -11.05
N TYR A 91 -3.27 10.87 -11.01
CA TYR A 91 -3.61 9.99 -12.12
C TYR A 91 -5.10 9.64 -12.18
N ILE A 92 -5.92 9.98 -11.17
CA ILE A 92 -7.36 9.77 -11.28
C ILE A 92 -7.87 10.50 -12.52
N GLY A 93 -7.98 9.75 -13.59
CA GLY A 93 -8.41 10.23 -14.90
C GLY A 93 -7.38 11.06 -15.68
N SER A 94 -6.08 10.83 -15.54
CA SER A 94 -5.06 11.37 -16.47
C SER A 94 -5.15 10.72 -17.86
N SER A 95 -5.77 9.56 -17.98
CA SER A 95 -6.06 8.93 -19.26
C SER A 95 -7.26 9.62 -19.93
N ASN A 96 -6.99 10.62 -20.79
CA ASN A 96 -7.85 11.13 -21.85
C ASN A 96 -9.33 11.51 -21.57
N HIS A 97 -9.78 11.57 -20.32
CA HIS A 97 -11.15 11.97 -20.01
C HIS A 97 -11.19 13.47 -19.65
N SER A 98 -11.10 14.31 -20.67
CA SER A 98 -11.44 15.72 -20.54
C SER A 98 -12.91 15.85 -20.15
N GLY A 99 -13.18 16.58 -19.06
CA GLY A 99 -14.55 16.87 -18.60
C GLY A 99 -15.02 16.15 -17.34
N VAL A 100 -14.19 15.31 -16.70
CA VAL A 100 -14.54 14.70 -15.41
C VAL A 100 -14.15 15.61 -14.25
N GLU A 101 -15.12 16.04 -13.44
CA GLU A 101 -14.87 16.72 -12.17
C GLU A 101 -14.36 15.73 -11.12
N LYS A 102 -13.25 16.05 -10.47
CA LYS A 102 -12.57 15.14 -9.54
C LYS A 102 -12.44 15.74 -8.16
N TYR A 103 -12.78 14.92 -7.16
CA TYR A 103 -12.72 15.29 -5.76
C TYR A 103 -11.91 14.26 -4.99
N ILE A 104 -11.07 14.73 -4.04
CA ILE A 104 -10.34 13.90 -3.10
C ILE A 104 -10.96 14.10 -1.72
N ALA A 105 -11.28 13.01 -1.03
CA ALA A 105 -11.94 13.06 0.25
C ALA A 105 -11.56 11.87 1.15
N SER A 106 -11.91 11.96 2.42
CA SER A 106 -11.73 10.85 3.37
C SER A 106 -12.63 9.65 3.02
N PRO A 107 -12.30 8.42 3.45
CA PRO A 107 -13.15 7.25 3.28
C PRO A 107 -14.57 7.48 3.76
N ALA A 108 -14.73 8.14 4.92
CA ALA A 108 -16.03 8.47 5.48
C ALA A 108 -16.84 9.42 4.59
N THR A 109 -16.21 10.47 4.05
CA THR A 109 -16.85 11.43 3.15
C THR A 109 -17.29 10.76 1.85
N VAL A 110 -16.45 9.88 1.28
CA VAL A 110 -16.82 9.12 0.07
C VAL A 110 -17.99 8.19 0.33
N ALA A 111 -17.99 7.45 1.47
CA ALA A 111 -19.09 6.56 1.84
C ALA A 111 -20.40 7.31 2.07
N MET A 112 -20.35 8.48 2.75
CA MET A 112 -21.53 9.32 2.95
C MET A 112 -22.06 9.90 1.64
N THR A 113 -21.16 10.36 0.77
CA THR A 113 -21.51 10.82 -0.57
C THR A 113 -22.17 9.72 -1.38
N ALA A 114 -21.69 8.47 -1.26
CA ALA A 114 -22.31 7.34 -1.94
C ALA A 114 -23.73 7.04 -1.44
N LEU A 115 -24.00 7.21 -0.15
CA LEU A 115 -25.33 7.01 0.41
C LEU A 115 -26.33 8.10 -0.03
N ARG A 116 -25.86 9.33 -0.21
CA ARG A 116 -26.73 10.47 -0.55
C ARG A 116 -26.80 10.77 -2.05
N GLY A 117 -25.81 10.34 -2.83
CA GLY A 117 -25.70 10.70 -4.24
C GLY A 117 -25.21 12.13 -4.49
N GLU A 118 -24.89 12.86 -3.45
CA GLU A 118 -24.37 14.24 -3.48
C GLU A 118 -23.19 14.42 -2.53
N LEU A 119 -22.30 15.36 -2.82
CA LEU A 119 -21.13 15.62 -2.01
C LEU A 119 -21.54 16.02 -0.59
N THR A 120 -21.22 15.16 0.36
CA THR A 120 -21.71 15.26 1.75
C THR A 120 -20.59 15.04 2.75
N SER A 121 -20.47 15.98 3.72
CA SER A 121 -19.54 15.85 4.83
C SER A 121 -20.12 14.95 5.93
N ILE A 122 -19.25 14.23 6.62
CA ILE A 122 -19.59 13.40 7.79
C ILE A 122 -20.20 14.22 8.95
N ILE A 123 -19.97 15.53 8.99
CA ILE A 123 -20.47 16.42 10.03
C ILE A 123 -22.01 16.41 10.14
N HIS A 124 -22.68 16.07 9.07
CA HIS A 124 -24.16 15.99 9.02
C HIS A 124 -24.72 14.59 9.27
N PHE A 125 -23.90 13.65 9.75
CA PHE A 125 -24.35 12.30 10.05
C PHE A 125 -24.91 12.24 11.48
N GLU A 126 -26.23 12.38 11.60
CA GLU A 126 -26.96 12.12 12.85
C GLU A 126 -26.98 10.62 13.13
N GLY A 127 -26.15 10.15 14.06
CA GLY A 127 -26.22 8.76 14.54
C GLY A 127 -24.91 8.05 14.81
N ALA A 128 -23.79 8.51 14.27
CA ALA A 128 -22.50 7.98 14.66
C ALA A 128 -21.64 9.09 15.28
N ARG A 129 -21.76 9.24 16.61
CA ARG A 129 -20.67 9.86 17.38
C ARG A 129 -19.49 8.86 17.41
N TYR A 130 -18.96 8.50 16.23
CA TYR A 130 -17.68 7.84 16.14
C TYR A 130 -16.65 8.90 16.53
N LYS A 131 -16.22 8.83 17.79
CA LYS A 131 -14.98 9.49 18.17
C LYS A 131 -13.84 8.70 17.52
N TYR A 132 -13.63 8.95 16.22
CA TYR A 132 -12.39 8.57 15.57
C TYR A 132 -11.29 9.32 16.31
N LYS A 133 -10.72 8.66 17.29
CA LYS A 133 -9.40 9.00 17.75
C LYS A 133 -8.53 8.47 16.62
N ALA A 134 -8.23 9.33 15.63
CA ALA A 134 -7.17 9.01 14.70
C ALA A 134 -6.04 8.45 15.57
N PRO A 135 -5.55 7.21 15.34
CA PRO A 135 -4.29 6.87 15.93
C PRO A 135 -3.41 8.03 15.48
N ARG A 136 -2.90 8.81 16.42
CA ARG A 136 -1.79 9.67 16.16
C ARG A 136 -0.72 8.68 15.74
N ILE A 137 -0.61 8.47 14.43
CA ILE A 137 0.60 7.92 13.85
C ILE A 137 1.55 9.09 14.05
N GLU A 138 2.05 9.19 15.26
CA GLU A 138 3.33 9.83 15.44
C GLU A 138 4.21 9.05 14.50
N PRO A 139 4.89 9.72 13.53
CA PRO A 139 5.95 9.01 12.85
C PRO A 139 6.72 8.40 14.00
N VAL A 140 6.76 7.06 14.06
CA VAL A 140 7.61 6.38 15.00
C VAL A 140 9.01 6.65 14.47
N VAL A 141 9.49 7.85 14.73
CA VAL A 141 10.91 8.09 14.87
C VAL A 141 11.22 7.31 16.13
N LEU A 142 11.61 6.08 15.95
CA LEU A 142 12.20 5.28 17.00
C LEU A 142 13.52 6.00 17.31
N GLU A 143 13.45 7.05 18.17
CA GLU A 143 14.63 7.71 18.69
C GLU A 143 15.49 6.62 19.32
N GLY A 144 16.65 6.37 18.70
CA GLY A 144 17.58 5.32 19.13
C GLY A 144 17.44 3.98 18.43
N TYR A 145 16.49 3.80 17.47
CA TYR A 145 16.48 2.59 16.64
C TYR A 145 17.58 2.74 15.58
N ASP A 146 18.62 1.95 15.73
CA ASP A 146 19.69 1.86 14.75
C ASP A 146 19.23 0.96 13.60
N TYR A 147 18.67 1.55 12.55
CA TYR A 147 18.34 0.84 11.29
C TYR A 147 19.59 0.32 10.57
N ARG A 148 20.76 0.43 11.22
CA ARG A 148 21.98 -0.01 10.60
C ARG A 148 21.91 -1.50 10.34
N LYS A 149 22.30 -1.80 9.15
CA LYS A 149 22.57 -3.09 8.61
C LYS A 149 23.43 -3.91 9.58
N SER A 150 22.88 -5.02 10.03
CA SER A 150 23.61 -6.06 10.68
C SER A 150 23.64 -7.30 9.81
N ASN A 151 24.84 -7.78 9.48
CA ASN A 151 25.04 -8.99 8.66
C ASN A 151 24.35 -8.99 7.29
N GLY A 152 24.14 -7.82 6.67
CA GLY A 152 23.49 -7.71 5.37
C GLY A 152 21.95 -7.70 5.42
N VAL A 153 21.36 -7.48 6.58
CA VAL A 153 19.90 -7.40 6.75
C VAL A 153 19.49 -6.01 7.20
N TRP A 154 18.59 -5.40 6.45
CA TRP A 154 17.93 -4.14 6.79
C TRP A 154 16.61 -4.47 7.48
N ASN A 155 16.50 -4.16 8.77
CA ASN A 155 15.35 -4.54 9.58
C ASN A 155 14.37 -3.38 9.76
N TYR A 156 13.27 -3.43 9.04
CA TYR A 156 12.10 -2.57 9.18
C TYR A 156 10.86 -3.38 9.59
N GLY A 157 11.04 -4.51 10.29
CA GLY A 157 9.98 -5.46 10.65
C GLY A 157 8.82 -4.85 11.45
N ASP A 158 9.12 -3.80 12.23
CA ASP A 158 8.14 -3.06 13.03
C ASP A 158 7.46 -1.90 12.25
N ILE A 159 7.81 -1.71 10.97
CA ILE A 159 7.27 -0.63 10.15
C ILE A 159 6.32 -1.19 9.11
N ASP A 160 5.05 -0.84 9.26
CA ASP A 160 4.01 -1.14 8.31
C ASP A 160 3.85 -0.02 7.27
N ASN A 161 3.25 -0.37 6.14
CA ASN A 161 2.90 0.57 5.07
C ASN A 161 4.11 1.35 4.51
N ILE A 162 5.28 0.71 4.42
CA ILE A 162 6.41 1.30 3.69
C ILE A 162 5.97 1.46 2.23
N SER A 163 5.78 2.72 1.83
CA SER A 163 5.25 3.03 0.51
C SER A 163 6.33 3.01 -0.56
N SER A 164 5.90 2.75 -1.79
CA SER A 164 6.77 2.86 -2.97
C SER A 164 7.42 4.26 -3.10
N ASN A 165 6.75 5.31 -2.60
CA ASN A 165 7.27 6.67 -2.61
C ASN A 165 8.35 6.89 -1.53
N GLN A 166 8.31 6.13 -0.43
CA GLN A 166 9.39 6.12 0.57
C GLN A 166 10.59 5.32 0.08
N ILE A 167 10.34 4.23 -0.69
CA ILE A 167 11.40 3.44 -1.32
C ILE A 167 12.06 4.24 -2.44
N PHE A 168 11.28 4.95 -3.27
CA PHE A 168 11.79 5.80 -4.36
C PHE A 168 10.95 7.08 -4.51
N ALA A 169 11.59 8.24 -4.35
CA ALA A 169 10.88 9.50 -4.31
C ALA A 169 10.20 9.86 -5.65
N GLU A 170 8.89 10.12 -5.63
CA GLU A 170 8.06 10.43 -6.80
C GLU A 170 8.61 11.54 -7.69
N LYS A 171 9.16 12.60 -7.09
CA LYS A 171 9.69 13.76 -7.83
C LYS A 171 10.83 13.42 -8.80
N LEU A 172 11.41 12.24 -8.67
CA LEU A 172 12.55 11.78 -9.49
C LEU A 172 12.11 10.88 -10.64
N MET A 173 10.89 10.36 -10.63
CA MET A 173 10.35 9.43 -11.62
C MET A 173 10.48 9.93 -13.07
N TYR A 174 10.31 11.23 -13.29
CA TYR A 174 10.36 11.83 -14.62
C TYR A 174 11.76 12.29 -15.04
N ARG A 175 12.75 12.19 -14.15
CA ARG A 175 14.11 12.67 -14.38
C ARG A 175 15.12 11.56 -14.58
N LEU A 176 14.84 10.36 -14.04
CA LEU A 176 15.78 9.24 -14.07
C LEU A 176 15.18 8.08 -14.84
N THR A 177 15.97 7.50 -15.75
CA THR A 177 15.62 6.24 -16.40
C THR A 177 16.11 5.07 -15.54
N LEU A 178 15.43 3.93 -15.64
CA LEU A 178 15.77 2.74 -14.84
C LEU A 178 17.12 2.11 -15.20
N GLU A 179 17.75 2.58 -16.28
CA GLU A 179 19.08 2.14 -16.72
C GLU A 179 20.21 2.88 -15.98
N GLN A 180 19.87 3.99 -15.31
CA GLN A 180 20.84 4.84 -14.59
C GLN A 180 20.92 4.45 -13.11
N VAL A 181 21.40 3.24 -12.82
CA VAL A 181 21.44 2.67 -11.45
C VAL A 181 22.21 3.57 -10.47
N GLU A 182 23.35 4.08 -10.87
CA GLU A 182 24.18 4.93 -10.01
C GLU A 182 23.51 6.27 -9.67
N GLU A 183 22.64 6.74 -10.56
CA GLU A 183 21.87 7.96 -10.32
C GLU A 183 20.62 7.69 -9.48
N ILE A 184 20.11 6.47 -9.48
CA ILE A 184 18.92 6.03 -8.70
C ILE A 184 19.30 5.74 -7.26
N LYS A 185 20.42 5.08 -7.03
CA LYS A 185 20.86 4.60 -5.72
C LYS A 185 20.79 5.64 -4.60
N PRO A 186 21.26 6.90 -4.76
CA PRO A 186 21.25 7.92 -3.71
C PRO A 186 19.85 8.29 -3.19
N TYR A 187 18.80 7.90 -3.91
CA TYR A 187 17.43 8.28 -3.61
C TYR A 187 16.58 7.13 -3.04
N LEU A 188 17.17 5.92 -2.93
CA LEU A 188 16.47 4.79 -2.36
C LEU A 188 16.33 4.96 -0.85
N PHE A 189 15.13 4.70 -0.36
CA PHE A 189 14.74 4.85 1.05
C PHE A 189 14.96 6.24 1.65
N GLY A 190 15.25 7.24 0.86
CA GLY A 190 15.52 8.60 1.35
C GLY A 190 14.39 9.24 2.16
N GLY A 191 13.17 8.74 2.04
CA GLY A 191 12.01 9.15 2.85
C GLY A 191 11.82 8.33 4.14
N LEU A 192 12.64 7.29 4.36
CA LEU A 192 12.55 6.39 5.51
C LEU A 192 13.88 6.27 6.24
N ASP A 193 14.93 5.92 5.51
CA ASP A 193 16.27 5.68 6.05
C ASP A 193 17.33 6.28 5.12
N PRO A 194 17.87 7.47 5.44
CA PRO A 194 18.88 8.14 4.63
C PRO A 194 20.19 7.35 4.49
N ASN A 195 20.49 6.42 5.42
CA ASN A 195 21.72 5.64 5.38
C ASN A 195 21.63 4.47 4.40
N PHE A 196 20.42 4.00 4.07
CA PHE A 196 20.22 2.88 3.17
C PHE A 196 20.98 3.05 1.86
N ALA A 197 20.82 4.18 1.20
CA ALA A 197 21.44 4.47 -0.08
C ALA A 197 22.97 4.43 -0.05
N CYS A 198 23.58 4.84 1.08
CA CYS A 198 25.03 4.85 1.25
C CYS A 198 25.59 3.45 1.52
N ASP A 199 24.87 2.65 2.30
CA ASP A 199 25.42 1.44 2.89
C ASP A 199 24.91 0.14 2.27
N VAL A 200 23.85 0.18 1.42
CA VAL A 200 23.30 -1.00 0.74
C VAL A 200 24.34 -1.64 -0.19
N LYS A 201 24.42 -2.98 -0.10
CA LYS A 201 25.35 -3.79 -0.90
C LYS A 201 24.60 -4.89 -1.65
N PRO A 202 25.11 -5.32 -2.81
CA PRO A 202 24.57 -6.49 -3.49
C PRO A 202 24.52 -7.69 -2.55
N GLY A 203 23.39 -8.39 -2.56
CA GLY A 203 23.12 -9.53 -1.69
C GLY A 203 22.42 -9.19 -0.38
N ASP A 204 22.20 -7.93 -0.07
CA ASP A 204 21.48 -7.50 1.12
C ASP A 204 20.00 -7.95 1.09
N ILE A 205 19.44 -8.13 2.30
CA ILE A 205 18.05 -8.54 2.51
C ILE A 205 17.31 -7.41 3.23
N ILE A 206 16.05 -7.22 2.89
CA ILE A 206 15.16 -6.29 3.59
C ILE A 206 14.11 -7.11 4.34
N ILE A 207 13.89 -6.80 5.62
CA ILE A 207 12.76 -7.28 6.42
C ILE A 207 11.83 -6.09 6.67
N ALA A 208 10.52 -6.23 6.46
CA ALA A 208 9.55 -5.17 6.71
C ALA A 208 8.21 -5.73 7.22
N GLY A 209 7.37 -4.84 7.75
CA GLY A 209 6.05 -5.17 8.27
C GLY A 209 5.01 -5.42 7.20
N GLU A 210 3.78 -4.98 7.48
CA GLU A 210 2.64 -5.20 6.59
C GLU A 210 2.59 -4.18 5.44
N ASN A 211 1.91 -4.60 4.35
CA ASN A 211 1.56 -3.76 3.20
C ASN A 211 2.77 -3.04 2.57
N PHE A 212 3.90 -3.75 2.48
CA PHE A 212 5.12 -3.23 1.85
C PHE A 212 4.92 -2.89 0.37
N GLY A 213 5.52 -1.78 -0.07
CA GLY A 213 5.45 -1.34 -1.45
C GLY A 213 4.11 -0.73 -1.85
N CYS A 214 3.27 -0.33 -0.88
CA CYS A 214 2.03 0.39 -1.17
C CYS A 214 2.35 1.75 -1.83
N GLY A 215 1.40 2.28 -2.63
CA GLY A 215 1.62 3.53 -3.36
C GLY A 215 1.64 3.34 -4.87
N GLN A 216 2.12 4.33 -5.61
CA GLN A 216 1.92 4.40 -7.06
C GLN A 216 3.17 4.07 -7.88
N LEU A 217 4.35 4.30 -7.33
CA LEU A 217 5.61 4.16 -8.06
C LEU A 217 6.23 2.77 -7.91
N VAL A 218 5.40 1.74 -7.86
CA VAL A 218 5.80 0.35 -7.61
C VAL A 218 6.89 -0.14 -8.56
N LYS A 219 6.86 0.29 -9.83
CA LYS A 219 7.87 -0.10 -10.81
C LYS A 219 9.26 0.44 -10.43
N HIS A 220 9.38 1.75 -10.16
CA HIS A 220 10.65 2.38 -9.83
C HIS A 220 11.20 1.89 -8.49
N ALA A 221 10.32 1.68 -7.51
CA ALA A 221 10.70 1.10 -6.22
C ALA A 221 11.26 -0.32 -6.40
N ALA A 222 10.56 -1.20 -7.11
CA ALA A 222 10.99 -2.58 -7.33
C ALA A 222 12.30 -2.65 -8.13
N THR A 223 12.38 -1.92 -9.26
CA THR A 223 13.58 -1.92 -10.10
C THR A 223 14.77 -1.26 -9.42
N GLY A 224 14.55 -0.22 -8.61
CA GLY A 224 15.59 0.41 -7.81
C GLY A 224 16.24 -0.56 -6.82
N LEU A 225 15.43 -1.38 -6.13
CA LEU A 225 15.95 -2.41 -5.22
C LEU A 225 16.74 -3.49 -5.95
N VAL A 226 16.26 -3.93 -7.12
CA VAL A 226 17.01 -4.87 -7.97
C VAL A 226 18.33 -4.27 -8.43
N ALA A 227 18.32 -3.02 -8.85
CA ALA A 227 19.48 -2.32 -9.37
C ALA A 227 20.62 -2.19 -8.35
N VAL A 228 20.30 -2.00 -7.07
CA VAL A 228 21.32 -1.98 -5.99
C VAL A 228 21.65 -3.38 -5.46
N GLY A 229 21.07 -4.43 -6.06
CA GLY A 229 21.39 -5.82 -5.76
C GLY A 229 20.74 -6.38 -4.50
N VAL A 230 19.61 -5.84 -4.06
CA VAL A 230 18.81 -6.46 -2.97
C VAL A 230 18.42 -7.87 -3.39
N LYS A 231 18.79 -8.85 -2.57
CA LYS A 231 18.61 -10.29 -2.86
C LYS A 231 17.20 -10.79 -2.58
N LEU A 232 16.60 -10.32 -1.48
CA LEU A 232 15.31 -10.77 -0.98
C LEU A 232 14.64 -9.68 -0.14
N VAL A 233 13.33 -9.60 -0.22
CA VAL A 233 12.50 -8.81 0.68
C VAL A 233 11.58 -9.76 1.44
N ILE A 234 11.63 -9.77 2.78
CA ILE A 234 10.81 -10.60 3.66
C ILE A 234 9.81 -9.68 4.35
N VAL A 235 8.54 -9.97 4.26
CA VAL A 235 7.47 -9.08 4.74
C VAL A 235 6.33 -9.84 5.37
N LYS A 236 5.57 -9.18 6.23
CA LYS A 236 4.30 -9.71 6.76
C LYS A 236 3.22 -9.73 5.68
N SER A 237 3.14 -8.66 4.89
CA SER A 237 2.31 -8.62 3.68
C SER A 237 2.85 -7.61 2.68
N VAL A 238 2.46 -7.75 1.42
CA VAL A 238 2.97 -6.94 0.31
C VAL A 238 1.81 -6.41 -0.54
N ASN A 239 1.96 -5.19 -1.04
CA ASN A 239 1.03 -4.65 -2.03
C ASN A 239 1.08 -5.48 -3.31
N TRP A 240 -0.08 -5.79 -3.89
CA TRP A 240 -0.20 -6.69 -5.04
C TRP A 240 0.52 -6.18 -6.29
N ASP A 241 0.41 -4.90 -6.57
CA ASP A 241 1.06 -4.32 -7.75
C ASP A 241 2.57 -4.29 -7.60
N PHE A 242 3.05 -3.98 -6.38
CA PHE A 242 4.48 -4.08 -6.06
C PHE A 242 4.99 -5.51 -6.21
N TYR A 243 4.25 -6.49 -5.68
CA TYR A 243 4.61 -7.91 -5.79
C TYR A 243 4.76 -8.34 -7.24
N ARG A 244 3.80 -7.99 -8.10
CA ARG A 244 3.89 -8.31 -9.54
C ARG A 244 5.07 -7.64 -10.22
N MET A 245 5.33 -6.36 -9.91
CA MET A 245 6.50 -5.66 -10.45
C MET A 245 7.80 -6.25 -9.96
N ALA A 246 7.89 -6.58 -8.68
CA ALA A 246 9.06 -7.22 -8.08
C ALA A 246 9.42 -8.52 -8.80
N ILE A 247 8.45 -9.43 -8.98
CA ILE A 247 8.67 -10.70 -9.69
C ILE A 247 9.09 -10.46 -11.15
N ASN A 248 8.40 -9.55 -11.85
CA ASN A 248 8.71 -9.25 -13.25
C ASN A 248 10.14 -8.74 -13.45
N HIS A 249 10.72 -8.12 -12.44
CA HIS A 249 12.09 -7.58 -12.47
C HIS A 249 13.10 -8.45 -11.71
N GLY A 250 12.69 -9.64 -11.23
CA GLY A 250 13.58 -10.60 -10.57
C GLY A 250 13.86 -10.29 -9.09
N LEU A 251 13.13 -9.38 -8.45
CA LEU A 251 13.19 -9.20 -7.01
C LEU A 251 12.41 -10.30 -6.31
N ARG A 252 13.08 -11.07 -5.48
CA ARG A 252 12.44 -12.12 -4.68
C ARG A 252 11.71 -11.51 -3.49
N ILE A 253 10.49 -11.97 -3.24
CA ILE A 253 9.69 -11.58 -2.07
C ILE A 253 9.21 -12.83 -1.36
N LEU A 254 9.42 -12.87 -0.06
CA LEU A 254 8.90 -13.87 0.85
C LEU A 254 7.88 -13.20 1.77
N VAL A 255 6.68 -13.75 1.83
CA VAL A 255 5.67 -13.33 2.80
C VAL A 255 5.65 -14.35 3.93
N ASP A 256 6.22 -13.98 5.07
CA ASP A 256 6.31 -14.85 6.23
C ASP A 256 6.32 -14.04 7.54
N TRP A 257 5.21 -14.12 8.27
CA TRP A 257 5.03 -13.46 9.55
C TRP A 257 5.99 -13.98 10.62
N ALA A 258 6.21 -15.30 10.64
CA ALA A 258 7.01 -15.93 11.69
C ALA A 258 8.47 -15.50 11.60
N VAL A 259 9.00 -15.35 10.39
CA VAL A 259 10.38 -14.86 10.17
C VAL A 259 10.49 -13.40 10.57
N VAL A 260 9.54 -12.56 10.15
CA VAL A 260 9.57 -11.12 10.48
C VAL A 260 9.49 -10.90 11.98
N ASP A 261 8.58 -11.59 12.68
CA ASP A 261 8.41 -11.45 14.13
C ASP A 261 9.55 -12.05 14.94
N ALA A 262 10.23 -13.07 14.39
CA ALA A 262 11.33 -13.74 15.08
C ALA A 262 12.68 -13.05 14.89
N TYR A 263 12.83 -12.23 13.85
CA TYR A 263 14.12 -11.63 13.53
C TYR A 263 14.47 -10.49 14.48
N THR A 264 15.64 -10.58 15.08
CA THR A 264 16.23 -9.50 15.88
C THR A 264 17.46 -8.94 15.17
N SER A 265 17.62 -7.62 15.17
CA SER A 265 18.77 -6.96 14.52
C SER A 265 20.08 -7.49 15.05
N GLY A 266 20.95 -7.93 14.14
CA GLY A 266 22.23 -8.57 14.48
C GLY A 266 22.26 -10.08 14.29
N GLU A 267 21.11 -10.71 14.12
CA GLU A 267 21.03 -12.15 13.89
C GLU A 267 21.46 -12.52 12.47
N GLN A 268 21.99 -13.73 12.34
CA GLN A 268 22.40 -14.25 11.04
C GLN A 268 21.18 -14.84 10.33
N LEU A 269 20.91 -14.32 9.13
CA LEU A 269 19.90 -14.87 8.24
C LEU A 269 20.58 -15.45 6.99
N THR A 270 20.33 -16.74 6.73
CA THR A 270 20.93 -17.47 5.61
C THR A 270 19.84 -18.08 4.74
N ILE A 271 20.03 -18.00 3.43
CA ILE A 271 19.11 -18.58 2.46
C ILE A 271 19.78 -19.78 1.82
N ASP A 272 19.11 -20.93 1.89
CA ASP A 272 19.46 -22.15 1.17
C ASP A 272 18.56 -22.25 -0.06
N ASP A 273 19.09 -21.80 -1.19
CA ASP A 273 18.35 -21.78 -2.45
C ASP A 273 18.11 -23.20 -3.01
N GLU A 274 18.95 -24.17 -2.67
CA GLU A 274 18.83 -25.56 -3.15
C GLU A 274 17.68 -26.31 -2.46
N ASN A 275 17.55 -26.12 -1.15
CA ASN A 275 16.53 -26.78 -0.34
C ASN A 275 15.28 -25.92 -0.12
N HIS A 276 15.27 -24.70 -0.64
CA HIS A 276 14.18 -23.72 -0.45
C HIS A 276 13.90 -23.41 1.03
N LEU A 277 14.96 -23.29 1.82
CA LEU A 277 14.89 -23.04 3.25
C LEU A 277 15.53 -21.69 3.60
N LEU A 278 14.98 -21.06 4.63
CA LEU A 278 15.54 -19.88 5.25
C LEU A 278 15.95 -20.24 6.68
N TYR A 279 17.17 -19.90 7.06
CA TYR A 279 17.68 -20.14 8.41
C TYR A 279 17.87 -18.83 9.15
N LEU A 280 17.26 -18.72 10.31
CA LEU A 280 17.50 -17.69 11.30
C LEU A 280 18.20 -18.34 12.49
N ASN A 281 19.48 -17.99 12.72
CA ASN A 281 20.31 -18.57 13.80
C ASN A 281 20.23 -20.10 13.91
N LYS A 282 20.29 -20.84 12.82
CA LYS A 282 20.19 -22.33 12.74
C LYS A 282 18.74 -22.88 12.84
N ARG A 283 17.73 -22.06 13.03
CA ARG A 283 16.32 -22.50 12.93
C ARG A 283 15.85 -22.36 11.51
N ALA A 284 15.31 -23.42 10.95
CA ALA A 284 14.73 -23.43 9.59
C ALA A 284 13.30 -22.89 9.58
N TYR A 285 12.97 -22.15 8.54
CA TYR A 285 11.66 -21.63 8.22
C TYR A 285 11.29 -21.99 6.79
#